data_eacd9af905b3afa3eed0ff4c865f5159
#
_entry.id   eacd9af905b3afa3eed0ff4c865f5159
#
_cell.length_a   1.000
_cell.length_b   1.000
_cell.length_c   1.000
_cell.angle_alpha   90.00
_cell.angle_beta   90.00
_cell.angle_gamma   90.00
#
_symmetry.space_group_name_H-M   'P 1'
#
loop_
_entity.id
_entity.type
_entity.pdbx_description
1 polymer ?
#
loop_
_entity_poly.entity_id
_entity_poly.type
_entity_poly.pdbx_seq_one_letter_code
_entity_poly.pdbx_strand_id
1 'polypeptide(L)'
;MSAPTGVTQTTPTVLRIGEVAKLTGLTPRTLRYWEEQGLISPSGYRGGGERLYSQMDMARVTRIKDLQELLGFTLAEVRVVMDTEDIEALDRVRSEFRWGDASPEVRSELLDRAIEANEKLLERLDNTLARIGRFRDERAAKAIKLYEARHELGAPDRDEG
;
A
#
# COMPACT_ATOMS: atom_id res chain seq x y z
N MET A 1 8.20 -51.44 7.69
CA MET A 1 7.46 -50.44 8.47
C MET A 1 7.56 -49.12 7.72
N SER A 2 6.51 -48.81 6.98
CA SER A 2 6.44 -47.61 6.11
C SER A 2 5.82 -46.45 6.88
N ALA A 3 6.52 -45.33 6.98
CA ALA A 3 5.97 -44.10 7.48
C ALA A 3 5.17 -43.37 6.38
N PRO A 4 3.97 -42.86 6.64
CA PRO A 4 3.26 -42.02 5.67
C PRO A 4 3.77 -40.58 5.76
N THR A 5 4.40 -40.14 4.69
CA THR A 5 4.72 -38.73 4.48
C THR A 5 3.41 -37.98 4.18
N GLY A 6 2.82 -37.42 5.21
CA GLY A 6 1.67 -36.51 5.07
C GLY A 6 2.14 -35.16 4.52
N VAL A 7 2.17 -35.03 3.21
CA VAL A 7 2.23 -33.69 2.58
C VAL A 7 0.87 -33.07 2.77
N THR A 8 0.76 -32.17 3.76
CA THR A 8 -0.41 -31.32 3.92
C THR A 8 -0.46 -30.38 2.71
N GLN A 9 -1.25 -30.73 1.70
CA GLN A 9 -1.60 -29.83 0.61
C GLN A 9 -2.44 -28.70 1.22
N THR A 10 -1.80 -27.58 1.52
CA THR A 10 -2.50 -26.34 1.83
C THR A 10 -3.20 -25.91 0.55
N THR A 11 -4.49 -26.21 0.42
CA THR A 11 -5.32 -25.70 -0.66
C THR A 11 -5.23 -24.17 -0.60
N PRO A 12 -4.81 -23.47 -1.67
CA PRO A 12 -4.74 -22.02 -1.63
C PRO A 12 -6.13 -21.47 -1.31
N THR A 13 -6.25 -20.80 -0.17
CA THR A 13 -7.51 -20.19 0.24
C THR A 13 -7.79 -19.03 -0.72
N VAL A 14 -8.72 -19.24 -1.64
CA VAL A 14 -9.19 -18.19 -2.54
C VAL A 14 -10.45 -17.55 -1.96
N LEU A 15 -10.52 -16.22 -2.03
CA LEU A 15 -11.59 -15.41 -1.47
C LEU A 15 -12.44 -14.81 -2.59
N ARG A 16 -13.73 -14.65 -2.34
CA ARG A 16 -14.63 -13.91 -3.22
C ARG A 16 -14.54 -12.41 -2.94
N ILE A 17 -14.92 -11.58 -3.89
CA ILE A 17 -14.88 -10.12 -3.76
C ILE A 17 -15.60 -9.60 -2.50
N GLY A 18 -16.72 -10.22 -2.10
CA GLY A 18 -17.44 -9.86 -0.87
C GLY A 18 -16.68 -10.18 0.40
N GLU A 19 -15.90 -11.28 0.42
CA GLU A 19 -15.04 -11.67 1.55
C GLU A 19 -13.84 -10.74 1.64
N VAL A 20 -13.21 -10.42 0.50
CA VAL A 20 -12.13 -9.41 0.41
C VAL A 20 -12.62 -8.07 0.94
N ALA A 21 -13.77 -7.60 0.49
CA ALA A 21 -14.38 -6.35 0.94
C ALA A 21 -14.60 -6.32 2.46
N LYS A 22 -15.14 -7.41 3.02
CA LYS A 22 -15.37 -7.55 4.46
C LYS A 22 -14.07 -7.54 5.27
N LEU A 23 -13.04 -8.26 4.82
CA LEU A 23 -11.76 -8.37 5.51
C LEU A 23 -10.96 -7.06 5.47
N THR A 24 -11.05 -6.31 4.37
CA THR A 24 -10.30 -5.06 4.18
C THR A 24 -11.06 -3.81 4.63
N GLY A 25 -12.36 -3.92 4.92
CA GLY A 25 -13.22 -2.78 5.19
C GLY A 25 -13.54 -1.93 3.95
N LEU A 26 -13.20 -2.43 2.75
CA LEU A 26 -13.49 -1.78 1.48
C LEU A 26 -14.88 -2.20 0.95
N THR A 27 -15.37 -1.49 -0.08
CA THR A 27 -16.58 -1.90 -0.78
C THR A 27 -16.24 -2.76 -2.00
N PRO A 28 -17.11 -3.68 -2.44
CA PRO A 28 -16.94 -4.39 -3.71
C PRO A 28 -16.84 -3.44 -4.91
N ARG A 29 -17.45 -2.25 -4.83
CA ARG A 29 -17.34 -1.19 -5.84
C ARG A 29 -15.93 -0.64 -5.93
N THR A 30 -15.31 -0.36 -4.78
CA THR A 30 -13.91 0.11 -4.70
C THR A 30 -12.95 -0.91 -5.31
N LEU A 31 -13.13 -2.19 -4.98
CA LEU A 31 -12.29 -3.26 -5.52
C LEU A 31 -12.42 -3.39 -7.04
N ARG A 32 -13.65 -3.32 -7.58
CA ARG A 32 -13.86 -3.31 -9.04
C ARG A 32 -13.22 -2.10 -9.71
N TYR A 33 -13.34 -0.94 -9.09
CA TYR A 33 -12.70 0.28 -9.59
C TYR A 33 -11.18 0.14 -9.62
N TRP A 34 -10.56 -0.43 -8.59
CA TRP A 34 -9.12 -0.69 -8.60
C TRP A 34 -8.69 -1.71 -9.65
N GLU A 35 -9.55 -2.70 -9.92
CA GLU A 35 -9.36 -3.65 -11.02
C GLU A 35 -9.43 -2.95 -12.38
N GLU A 36 -10.44 -2.11 -12.61
CA GLU A 36 -10.58 -1.30 -13.83
C GLU A 36 -9.38 -0.36 -14.02
N GLN A 37 -8.82 0.15 -12.93
CA GLN A 37 -7.59 0.94 -12.97
C GLN A 37 -6.32 0.08 -13.11
N GLY A 38 -6.41 -1.24 -13.16
CA GLY A 38 -5.26 -2.14 -13.27
C GLY A 38 -4.35 -2.18 -12.04
N LEU A 39 -4.84 -1.73 -10.88
CA LEU A 39 -4.09 -1.78 -9.62
C LEU A 39 -4.11 -3.16 -8.98
N ILE A 40 -5.19 -3.89 -9.16
CA ILE A 40 -5.35 -5.28 -8.72
C ILE A 40 -5.88 -6.12 -9.88
N SER A 41 -5.64 -7.42 -9.81
CA SER A 41 -6.19 -8.40 -10.76
C SER A 41 -6.58 -9.65 -9.97
N PRO A 42 -7.80 -10.19 -10.16
CA PRO A 42 -8.16 -11.43 -9.50
C PRO A 42 -7.29 -12.57 -10.03
N SER A 43 -6.87 -13.47 -9.14
CA SER A 43 -6.06 -14.65 -9.50
C SER A 43 -6.82 -15.68 -10.34
N GLY A 44 -8.16 -15.57 -10.39
CA GLY A 44 -8.98 -16.49 -11.18
C GLY A 44 -10.45 -16.11 -11.19
N TYR A 45 -11.20 -16.89 -11.96
CA TYR A 45 -12.65 -16.76 -12.10
C TYR A 45 -13.33 -18.12 -11.91
N ARG A 46 -14.47 -18.13 -11.23
CA ARG A 46 -15.35 -19.29 -11.11
C ARG A 46 -16.53 -19.16 -12.08
N GLY A 47 -17.28 -20.25 -12.26
CA GLY A 47 -18.43 -20.28 -13.16
C GLY A 47 -19.36 -19.08 -12.99
N GLY A 48 -19.73 -18.42 -14.11
CA GLY A 48 -20.52 -17.18 -14.10
C GLY A 48 -19.71 -15.89 -13.95
N GLY A 49 -18.37 -15.93 -14.03
CA GLY A 49 -17.52 -14.73 -13.95
C GLY A 49 -17.27 -14.22 -12.53
N GLU A 50 -17.48 -15.07 -11.52
CA GLU A 50 -17.20 -14.76 -10.13
C GLU A 50 -15.69 -14.63 -9.91
N ARG A 51 -15.24 -13.47 -9.42
CA ARG A 51 -13.84 -13.14 -9.15
C ARG A 51 -13.31 -13.87 -7.92
N LEU A 52 -12.14 -14.47 -8.07
CA LEU A 52 -11.42 -15.15 -6.99
C LEU A 52 -10.08 -14.47 -6.74
N TYR A 53 -9.80 -14.19 -5.48
CA TYR A 53 -8.59 -13.49 -5.03
C TYR A 53 -7.76 -14.45 -4.17
N SER A 54 -6.47 -14.52 -4.46
CA SER A 54 -5.49 -15.25 -3.69
C SER A 54 -5.04 -14.47 -2.44
N GLN A 55 -4.22 -15.10 -1.62
CA GLN A 55 -3.60 -14.42 -0.48
C GLN A 55 -2.64 -13.30 -0.94
N MET A 56 -1.99 -13.45 -2.09
CA MET A 56 -1.15 -12.40 -2.69
C MET A 56 -1.98 -11.21 -3.15
N ASP A 57 -3.14 -11.46 -3.76
CA ASP A 57 -4.06 -10.36 -4.14
C ASP A 57 -4.56 -9.63 -2.90
N MET A 58 -4.84 -10.33 -1.82
CA MET A 58 -5.20 -9.73 -0.53
C MET A 58 -4.10 -8.83 0.03
N ALA A 59 -2.85 -9.29 0.00
CA ALA A 59 -1.71 -8.48 0.43
C ALA A 59 -1.59 -7.21 -0.42
N ARG A 60 -1.77 -7.31 -1.75
CA ARG A 60 -1.78 -6.18 -2.67
C ARG A 60 -2.92 -5.20 -2.36
N VAL A 61 -4.14 -5.69 -2.14
CA VAL A 61 -5.29 -4.86 -1.75
C VAL A 61 -5.02 -4.11 -0.45
N THR A 62 -4.47 -4.79 0.56
CA THR A 62 -4.11 -4.18 1.84
C THR A 62 -3.04 -3.10 1.65
N ARG A 63 -2.01 -3.38 0.86
CA ARG A 63 -0.93 -2.43 0.55
C ARG A 63 -1.46 -1.14 -0.09
N ILE A 64 -2.33 -1.27 -1.10
CA ILE A 64 -2.96 -0.11 -1.76
C ILE A 64 -3.79 0.71 -0.76
N LYS A 65 -4.57 0.02 0.07
CA LYS A 65 -5.37 0.66 1.12
C LYS A 65 -4.50 1.47 2.08
N ASP A 66 -3.41 0.86 2.59
CA ASP A 66 -2.50 1.52 3.53
C ASP A 66 -1.85 2.76 2.91
N LEU A 67 -1.42 2.70 1.66
CA LEU A 67 -0.87 3.86 0.95
C LEU A 67 -1.89 5.01 0.85
N GLN A 68 -3.16 4.71 0.62
CA GLN A 68 -4.21 5.73 0.55
C GLN A 68 -4.62 6.26 1.93
N GLU A 69 -4.85 5.38 2.90
CA GLU A 69 -5.40 5.76 4.22
C GLU A 69 -4.33 6.37 5.14
N LEU A 70 -3.12 5.79 5.18
CA LEU A 70 -2.06 6.24 6.07
C LEU A 70 -1.24 7.39 5.47
N LEU A 71 -0.95 7.34 4.17
CA LEU A 71 -0.10 8.31 3.51
C LEU A 71 -0.87 9.33 2.67
N GLY A 72 -2.18 9.14 2.49
CA GLY A 72 -3.02 10.04 1.69
C GLY A 72 -2.68 10.04 0.20
N PHE A 73 -2.13 8.94 -0.31
CA PHE A 73 -1.72 8.84 -1.72
C PHE A 73 -2.92 8.82 -2.65
N THR A 74 -2.78 9.53 -3.75
CA THR A 74 -3.69 9.40 -4.91
C THR A 74 -3.47 8.05 -5.59
N LEU A 75 -4.44 7.59 -6.37
CA LEU A 75 -4.29 6.33 -7.13
C LEU A 75 -3.12 6.37 -8.12
N ALA A 76 -2.79 7.54 -8.67
CA ALA A 76 -1.64 7.69 -9.55
C ALA A 76 -0.32 7.42 -8.81
N GLU A 77 -0.19 7.90 -7.57
CA GLU A 77 0.98 7.67 -6.72
C GLU A 77 1.05 6.23 -6.22
N VAL A 78 -0.10 5.67 -5.83
CA VAL A 78 -0.20 4.25 -5.50
C VAL A 78 0.30 3.40 -6.66
N ARG A 79 -0.06 3.74 -7.91
CA ARG A 79 0.42 3.03 -9.10
C ARG A 79 1.95 3.06 -9.19
N VAL A 80 2.58 4.23 -9.02
CA VAL A 80 4.05 4.36 -9.05
C VAL A 80 4.71 3.43 -8.03
N VAL A 81 4.20 3.39 -6.80
CA VAL A 81 4.71 2.49 -5.75
C VAL A 81 4.54 1.03 -6.14
N MET A 82 3.33 0.65 -6.57
CA MET A 82 3.05 -0.74 -6.92
C MET A 82 3.86 -1.23 -8.12
N ASP A 83 4.03 -0.39 -9.14
CA ASP A 83 4.85 -0.71 -10.32
C ASP A 83 6.32 -0.92 -9.93
N THR A 84 6.85 -0.12 -9.00
CA THR A 84 8.22 -0.28 -8.48
C THR A 84 8.37 -1.56 -7.66
N GLU A 85 7.42 -1.85 -6.78
CA GLU A 85 7.40 -3.09 -5.99
C GLU A 85 7.28 -4.33 -6.89
N ASP A 86 6.49 -4.26 -7.96
CA ASP A 86 6.35 -5.34 -8.94
C ASP A 86 7.66 -5.59 -9.71
N ILE A 87 8.43 -4.54 -10.05
CA ILE A 87 9.75 -4.66 -10.66
C ILE A 87 10.72 -5.36 -9.70
N GLU A 88 10.78 -4.95 -8.43
CA GLU A 88 11.63 -5.59 -7.42
C GLU A 88 11.23 -7.05 -7.16
N ALA A 89 9.93 -7.35 -7.16
CA ALA A 89 9.43 -8.72 -7.02
C ALA A 89 9.81 -9.57 -8.23
N LEU A 90 9.71 -9.03 -9.44
CA LEU A 90 10.14 -9.69 -10.67
C LEU A 90 11.65 -9.93 -10.68
N ASP A 91 12.46 -9.01 -10.17
CA ASP A 91 13.91 -9.18 -10.08
C ASP A 91 14.30 -10.27 -9.08
N ARG A 92 13.61 -10.36 -7.95
CA ARG A 92 13.81 -11.46 -6.99
C ARG A 92 13.48 -12.83 -7.59
N VAL A 93 12.38 -12.95 -8.29
CA VAL A 93 11.99 -14.19 -8.99
C VAL A 93 12.93 -14.50 -10.16
N ARG A 94 13.42 -13.49 -10.86
CA ARG A 94 14.34 -13.65 -12.00
C ARG A 94 15.78 -13.88 -11.62
N SER A 95 16.23 -13.47 -10.43
CA SER A 95 17.55 -13.85 -9.90
C SER A 95 17.63 -15.34 -9.59
N GLU A 96 16.50 -15.97 -9.25
CA GLU A 96 16.39 -17.43 -9.10
C GLU A 96 16.17 -18.14 -10.46
N PHE A 97 15.47 -17.49 -11.39
CA PHE A 97 15.25 -17.97 -12.77
C PHE A 97 15.87 -16.96 -13.74
N ARG A 98 17.07 -17.28 -14.23
CA ARG A 98 17.82 -16.64 -15.31
C ARG A 98 16.97 -15.67 -16.14
N TRP A 99 17.27 -14.37 -16.09
CA TRP A 99 16.68 -13.28 -16.88
C TRP A 99 16.31 -13.73 -18.31
N GLY A 100 15.04 -14.07 -18.57
CA GLY A 100 14.59 -14.39 -19.91
C GLY A 100 14.61 -13.15 -20.80
N ASP A 101 15.04 -13.30 -22.01
CA ASP A 101 14.92 -12.59 -23.27
C ASP A 101 14.91 -11.04 -23.36
N ALA A 102 14.83 -10.27 -22.26
CA ALA A 102 14.98 -8.83 -22.32
C ALA A 102 16.44 -8.43 -22.43
N SER A 103 16.78 -7.64 -23.45
CA SER A 103 18.14 -7.14 -23.63
C SER A 103 18.58 -6.23 -22.46
N PRO A 104 19.89 -6.10 -22.19
CA PRO A 104 20.41 -5.22 -21.16
C PRO A 104 19.90 -3.77 -21.29
N GLU A 105 19.71 -3.31 -22.54
CA GLU A 105 19.25 -1.97 -22.87
C GLU A 105 17.80 -1.76 -22.38
N VAL A 106 16.90 -2.71 -22.67
CA VAL A 106 15.50 -2.67 -22.23
C VAL A 106 15.41 -2.69 -20.71
N ARG A 107 16.29 -3.43 -20.05
CA ARG A 107 16.37 -3.45 -18.58
C ARG A 107 16.79 -2.13 -18.00
N SER A 108 17.84 -1.51 -18.59
CA SER A 108 18.31 -0.19 -18.18
C SER A 108 17.20 0.85 -18.29
N GLU A 109 16.49 0.90 -19.41
CA GLU A 109 15.37 1.82 -19.59
C GLU A 109 14.23 1.64 -18.57
N LEU A 110 13.92 0.39 -18.23
CA LEU A 110 12.88 0.12 -17.22
C LEU A 110 13.32 0.56 -15.83
N LEU A 111 14.58 0.30 -15.47
CA LEU A 111 15.16 0.74 -14.20
C LEU A 111 15.26 2.26 -14.14
N ASP A 112 15.69 2.92 -15.20
CA ASP A 112 15.78 4.38 -15.26
C ASP A 112 14.41 5.04 -15.05
N ARG A 113 13.36 4.51 -15.67
CA ARG A 113 11.98 4.98 -15.47
C ARG A 113 11.49 4.74 -14.03
N ALA A 114 11.81 3.59 -13.45
CA ALA A 114 11.43 3.28 -12.07
C ALA A 114 12.17 4.19 -11.08
N ILE A 115 13.46 4.46 -11.29
CA ILE A 115 14.27 5.39 -10.49
C ILE A 115 13.65 6.79 -10.57
N GLU A 116 13.41 7.33 -11.77
CA GLU A 116 12.82 8.65 -11.96
C GLU A 116 11.45 8.78 -11.27
N ALA A 117 10.60 7.76 -11.41
CA ALA A 117 9.30 7.75 -10.77
C ALA A 117 9.41 7.76 -9.24
N ASN A 118 10.35 6.99 -8.68
CA ASN A 118 10.59 6.91 -7.26
C ASN A 118 11.20 8.22 -6.70
N GLU A 119 12.12 8.87 -7.42
CA GLU A 119 12.69 10.16 -7.04
C GLU A 119 11.61 11.25 -6.96
N LYS A 120 10.71 11.32 -7.95
CA LYS A 120 9.55 12.24 -7.92
C LYS A 120 8.63 11.97 -6.74
N LEU A 121 8.44 10.70 -6.38
CA LEU A 121 7.64 10.33 -5.22
C LEU A 121 8.31 10.77 -3.91
N LEU A 122 9.62 10.57 -3.77
CA LEU A 122 10.40 11.02 -2.62
C LEU A 122 10.33 12.53 -2.44
N GLU A 123 10.55 13.32 -3.50
CA GLU A 123 10.44 14.78 -3.46
C GLU A 123 9.05 15.23 -2.97
N ARG A 124 8.00 14.56 -3.42
CA ARG A 124 6.64 14.86 -2.99
C ARG A 124 6.38 14.50 -1.54
N LEU A 125 6.92 13.38 -1.05
CA LEU A 125 6.85 12.99 0.36
C LEU A 125 7.56 14.01 1.25
N ASP A 126 8.76 14.45 0.87
CA ASP A 126 9.53 15.47 1.59
C ASP A 126 8.76 16.79 1.67
N ASN A 127 8.15 17.22 0.57
CA ASN A 127 7.30 18.40 0.54
C ASN A 127 6.08 18.26 1.46
N THR A 128 5.48 17.08 1.52
CA THR A 128 4.33 16.79 2.39
C THR A 128 4.76 16.78 3.87
N LEU A 129 5.88 16.15 4.19
CA LEU A 129 6.45 16.16 5.54
C LEU A 129 6.78 17.57 6.02
N ALA A 130 7.36 18.40 5.16
CA ALA A 130 7.65 19.80 5.46
C ALA A 130 6.37 20.60 5.74
N ARG A 131 5.28 20.36 5.00
CA ARG A 131 3.97 21.01 5.25
C ARG A 131 3.35 20.57 6.57
N ILE A 132 3.38 19.28 6.87
CA ILE A 132 2.89 18.71 8.13
C ILE A 132 3.71 19.27 9.29
N GLY A 133 5.04 19.34 9.15
CA GLY A 133 5.93 19.92 10.14
C GLY A 133 5.56 21.37 10.48
N ARG A 134 5.40 22.24 9.47
CA ARG A 134 4.97 23.62 9.68
C ARG A 134 3.61 23.71 10.38
N PHE A 135 2.64 22.92 9.97
CA PHE A 135 1.32 22.91 10.60
C PHE A 135 1.37 22.46 12.05
N ARG A 136 2.19 21.44 12.36
CA ARG A 136 2.44 20.99 13.75
C ARG A 136 3.02 22.12 14.59
N ASP A 137 4.02 22.83 14.08
CA ASP A 137 4.70 23.91 14.79
C ASP A 137 3.77 25.10 15.05
N GLU A 138 2.92 25.44 14.08
CA GLU A 138 1.85 26.43 14.25
C GLU A 138 0.85 26.01 15.36
N ARG A 139 0.47 24.74 15.40
CA ARG A 139 -0.41 24.20 16.44
C ARG A 139 0.26 24.21 17.81
N ALA A 140 1.52 23.84 17.90
CA ALA A 140 2.30 23.90 19.14
C ALA A 140 2.41 25.32 19.68
N ALA A 141 2.75 26.29 18.84
CA ALA A 141 2.80 27.70 19.21
C ALA A 141 1.43 28.22 19.70
N LYS A 142 0.35 27.81 19.05
CA LYS A 142 -1.00 28.17 19.49
C LYS A 142 -1.36 27.52 20.83
N ALA A 143 -0.97 26.28 21.07
CA ALA A 143 -1.19 25.60 22.33
C ALA A 143 -0.50 26.34 23.50
N ILE A 144 0.76 26.76 23.32
CA ILE A 144 1.52 27.54 24.30
C ILE A 144 0.75 28.80 24.67
N LYS A 145 0.30 29.58 23.69
CA LYS A 145 -0.49 30.81 23.94
C LYS A 145 -1.80 30.55 24.68
N LEU A 146 -2.43 29.40 24.44
CA LEU A 146 -3.65 29.03 25.16
C LEU A 146 -3.37 28.65 26.62
N TYR A 147 -2.23 27.99 26.88
CA TYR A 147 -1.80 27.70 28.25
C TYR A 147 -1.44 28.98 29.02
N GLU A 148 -0.73 29.91 28.38
CA GLU A 148 -0.41 31.22 28.98
C GLU A 148 -1.69 31.99 29.34
N ALA A 149 -2.63 32.12 28.39
CA ALA A 149 -3.89 32.79 28.64
C ALA A 149 -4.73 32.12 29.76
N ARG A 150 -4.69 30.77 29.83
CA ARG A 150 -5.36 30.04 30.90
C ARG A 150 -4.73 30.29 32.28
N HIS A 151 -3.41 30.34 32.33
CA HIS A 151 -2.68 30.67 33.56
C HIS A 151 -3.00 32.09 34.02
N GLU A 152 -3.07 33.08 33.15
CA GLU A 152 -3.48 34.45 33.47
C GLU A 152 -4.89 34.52 34.04
N LEU A 153 -5.80 33.63 33.62
CA LEU A 153 -7.17 33.54 34.16
C LEU A 153 -7.28 32.81 35.51
N GLY A 154 -6.17 32.31 36.06
CA GLY A 154 -6.15 31.59 37.34
C GLY A 154 -6.91 30.25 37.32
N ALA A 155 -7.12 29.66 36.14
CA ALA A 155 -7.80 28.36 36.04
C ALA A 155 -6.85 27.21 36.45
N PRO A 156 -7.26 26.25 37.29
CA PRO A 156 -6.43 25.15 37.76
C PRO A 156 -5.99 24.24 36.58
N ASP A 157 -4.81 23.63 36.74
CA ASP A 157 -4.29 22.66 35.74
C ASP A 157 -5.17 21.41 35.65
N ARG A 158 -5.34 20.88 34.44
CA ARG A 158 -6.24 19.73 34.16
C ARG A 158 -5.71 18.38 34.65
N ASP A 159 -4.51 18.34 35.23
CA ASP A 159 -3.85 17.10 35.64
C ASP A 159 -4.08 16.66 37.10
N GLU A 160 -5.05 17.26 37.81
CA GLU A 160 -5.49 16.79 39.14
C GLU A 160 -6.88 16.15 39.04
N GLY A 161 -6.96 14.96 38.37
CA GLY A 161 -8.17 14.15 38.34
C GLY A 161 -7.92 12.72 37.97
#